data_2481b332fe85fe5cccfb2a188095005c
#
_entry.id   2481b332fe85fe5cccfb2a188095005c
#
_cell.length_a   1.000
_cell.length_b   1.000
_cell.length_c   1.000
_cell.angle_alpha   90.00
_cell.angle_beta   90.00
_cell.angle_gamma   90.00
#
_symmetry.space_group_name_H-M   'P 1'
#
loop_
_entity.id
_entity.type
_entity.pdbx_description
1 polymer ?
#
loop_
_entity_poly.entity_id
_entity_poly.type
_entity_poly.pdbx_seq_one_letter_code
_entity_poly.pdbx_strand_id
1 'polypeptide(L)'
;PAFGGNTIATIACPDNRPQMATVRPGVMQKLPKEAGRAAEVIEFNPTLEENNRYVEIMDIVKAVGNVENIMDAKVLVSGGRGVGSAENFKMLRDLASCFKGGMVSCSRAAVENGWLAQDYQVGQTGKTVRPQIYFAIGISGAIQHVAGMEESDLIIAINKDEDAPIFDVADYGLVGDLKKIVPQLTAALKEANADA
;
A
#
# COMPACT_ATOMS: atom_id res chain seq x y z
N PRO A 1 -5.50 -15.78 2.43
CA PRO A 1 -6.02 -15.07 3.59
C PRO A 1 -7.28 -14.29 3.27
N ALA A 2 -8.20 -14.22 4.21
CA ALA A 2 -9.44 -13.46 4.15
C ALA A 2 -9.55 -12.59 5.41
N PHE A 3 -10.35 -11.51 5.34
CA PHE A 3 -10.58 -10.62 6.49
C PHE A 3 -9.29 -10.11 7.16
N GLY A 4 -8.37 -9.56 6.34
CA GLY A 4 -7.13 -8.99 6.86
C GLY A 4 -6.10 -9.99 7.36
N GLY A 5 -6.07 -11.19 6.79
CA GLY A 5 -5.09 -12.21 7.15
C GLY A 5 -5.45 -13.08 8.36
N ASN A 6 -6.42 -12.68 9.18
CA ASN A 6 -6.81 -13.41 10.39
C ASN A 6 -7.56 -14.73 10.10
N THR A 7 -8.00 -14.92 8.88
CA THR A 7 -8.71 -16.14 8.46
C THR A 7 -8.12 -16.69 7.18
N ILE A 8 -7.75 -17.95 7.18
CA ILE A 8 -7.32 -18.67 5.97
C ILE A 8 -8.50 -19.50 5.47
N ALA A 9 -9.00 -19.15 4.28
CA ALA A 9 -10.02 -19.93 3.60
C ALA A 9 -9.36 -20.86 2.57
N THR A 10 -9.58 -22.16 2.71
CA THR A 10 -9.17 -23.14 1.70
C THR A 10 -10.34 -23.35 0.74
N ILE A 11 -10.13 -23.03 -0.54
CA ILE A 11 -11.12 -23.20 -1.60
C ILE A 11 -10.67 -24.35 -2.50
N ALA A 12 -11.55 -25.34 -2.69
CA ALA A 12 -11.32 -26.44 -3.60
C ALA A 12 -12.35 -26.40 -4.74
N CYS A 13 -11.89 -26.69 -5.95
CA CYS A 13 -12.73 -26.78 -7.15
C CYS A 13 -12.55 -28.17 -7.80
N PRO A 14 -13.08 -29.25 -7.19
CA PRO A 14 -12.84 -30.62 -7.65
C PRO A 14 -13.48 -30.93 -9.00
N ASP A 15 -14.64 -30.31 -9.27
CA ASP A 15 -15.52 -30.67 -10.40
C ASP A 15 -15.35 -29.77 -11.63
N ASN A 16 -14.57 -28.68 -11.51
CA ASN A 16 -14.38 -27.72 -12.61
C ASN A 16 -12.98 -27.85 -13.24
N ARG A 17 -12.93 -27.78 -14.55
CA ARG A 17 -11.68 -27.72 -15.36
C ARG A 17 -11.83 -26.68 -16.45
N PRO A 18 -10.78 -25.91 -16.77
CA PRO A 18 -9.50 -25.81 -16.04
C PRO A 18 -9.65 -25.20 -14.65
N GLN A 19 -8.72 -25.53 -13.72
CA GLN A 19 -8.65 -24.83 -12.44
C GLN A 19 -7.95 -23.49 -12.67
N MET A 20 -8.59 -22.40 -12.27
CA MET A 20 -8.11 -21.06 -12.48
C MET A 20 -8.08 -20.28 -11.16
N ALA A 21 -7.06 -19.48 -10.98
CA ALA A 21 -6.92 -18.61 -9.82
C ALA A 21 -6.26 -17.30 -10.22
N THR A 22 -6.62 -16.23 -9.51
CA THR A 22 -5.94 -14.94 -9.59
C THR A 22 -5.26 -14.65 -8.26
N VAL A 23 -4.08 -14.06 -8.30
CA VAL A 23 -3.33 -13.63 -7.12
C VAL A 23 -3.26 -12.10 -7.12
N ARG A 24 -3.66 -11.48 -6.02
CA ARG A 24 -3.55 -10.03 -5.88
C ARG A 24 -2.07 -9.62 -5.81
N PRO A 25 -1.69 -8.48 -6.40
CA PRO A 25 -0.35 -7.92 -6.21
C PRO A 25 -0.04 -7.74 -4.71
N GLY A 26 1.19 -8.04 -4.31
CA GLY A 26 1.65 -7.87 -2.93
C GLY A 26 1.33 -9.02 -1.96
N VAL A 27 0.49 -10.00 -2.34
CA VAL A 27 0.14 -11.14 -1.47
C VAL A 27 1.28 -12.15 -1.35
N MET A 28 2.07 -12.30 -2.40
CA MET A 28 3.21 -13.23 -2.40
C MET A 28 4.53 -12.45 -2.59
N GLN A 29 5.55 -12.85 -1.86
CA GLN A 29 6.89 -12.27 -2.04
C GLN A 29 7.48 -12.68 -3.38
N LYS A 30 8.15 -11.72 -4.04
CA LYS A 30 8.93 -11.98 -5.23
C LYS A 30 10.11 -12.86 -4.88
N LEU A 31 10.23 -13.99 -5.55
CA LEU A 31 11.39 -14.88 -5.40
C LEU A 31 12.68 -14.20 -5.91
N PRO A 32 13.84 -14.58 -5.36
CA PRO A 32 15.12 -14.16 -5.89
C PRO A 32 15.27 -14.57 -7.38
N LYS A 33 15.93 -13.71 -8.16
CA LYS A 33 16.19 -14.01 -9.56
C LYS A 33 17.21 -15.14 -9.66
N GLU A 34 16.84 -16.25 -10.31
CA GLU A 34 17.76 -17.34 -10.63
C GLU A 34 18.45 -17.06 -11.97
N ALA A 35 19.76 -16.86 -11.92
CA ALA A 35 20.55 -16.69 -13.13
C ALA A 35 20.63 -18.04 -13.88
N GLY A 36 20.27 -18.04 -15.17
CA GLY A 36 20.32 -19.24 -16.02
C GLY A 36 19.03 -20.05 -16.09
N ARG A 37 17.99 -19.70 -15.36
CA ARG A 37 16.66 -20.31 -15.54
C ARG A 37 16.06 -19.85 -16.86
N ALA A 38 15.84 -20.79 -17.77
CA ALA A 38 15.15 -20.55 -19.03
C ALA A 38 13.67 -20.91 -18.89
N ALA A 39 12.81 -20.09 -19.46
CA ALA A 39 11.39 -20.38 -19.60
C ALA A 39 11.08 -20.84 -21.03
N GLU A 40 10.21 -21.82 -21.19
CA GLU A 40 9.61 -22.12 -22.47
C GLU A 40 8.58 -21.01 -22.79
N VAL A 41 8.74 -20.39 -23.94
CA VAL A 41 7.80 -19.36 -24.42
C VAL A 41 6.97 -19.95 -25.56
N ILE A 42 5.68 -20.12 -25.35
CA ILE A 42 4.75 -20.62 -26.34
C ILE A 42 3.92 -19.45 -26.85
N GLU A 43 4.04 -19.14 -28.14
CA GLU A 43 3.18 -18.13 -28.79
C GLU A 43 1.85 -18.80 -29.18
N PHE A 44 0.77 -18.28 -28.62
CA PHE A 44 -0.57 -18.75 -28.91
C PHE A 44 -1.40 -17.61 -29.54
N ASN A 45 -1.79 -17.80 -30.80
CA ASN A 45 -2.62 -16.85 -31.55
C ASN A 45 -4.03 -17.43 -31.72
N PRO A 46 -4.97 -17.17 -30.81
CA PRO A 46 -6.32 -17.68 -30.95
C PRO A 46 -7.06 -17.03 -32.10
N THR A 47 -7.78 -17.82 -32.88
CA THR A 47 -8.75 -17.29 -33.85
C THR A 47 -10.02 -16.93 -33.11
N LEU A 48 -10.32 -15.63 -33.02
CA LEU A 48 -11.57 -15.16 -32.40
C LEU A 48 -12.64 -15.05 -33.50
N GLU A 49 -13.79 -15.68 -33.27
CA GLU A 49 -14.96 -15.54 -34.11
C GLU A 49 -15.61 -14.16 -33.90
N GLU A 50 -16.28 -13.62 -34.93
CA GLU A 50 -16.93 -12.30 -34.88
C GLU A 50 -17.99 -12.21 -33.75
N ASN A 51 -18.70 -13.29 -33.49
CA ASN A 51 -19.69 -13.37 -32.41
C ASN A 51 -19.13 -13.28 -30.99
N ASN A 52 -17.79 -13.33 -30.82
CA ASN A 52 -17.12 -13.14 -29.53
C ASN A 52 -16.77 -11.67 -29.25
N ARG A 53 -17.13 -10.75 -30.13
CA ARG A 53 -16.87 -9.32 -29.99
C ARG A 53 -18.12 -8.59 -29.50
N TYR A 54 -18.37 -8.64 -28.20
CA TYR A 54 -19.53 -7.96 -27.59
C TYR A 54 -19.24 -6.48 -27.23
N VAL A 55 -17.99 -6.06 -27.28
CA VAL A 55 -17.55 -4.72 -26.88
C VAL A 55 -16.54 -4.19 -27.87
N GLU A 56 -16.74 -2.96 -28.34
CA GLU A 56 -15.80 -2.19 -29.16
C GLU A 56 -15.15 -1.12 -28.28
N ILE A 57 -13.81 -1.04 -28.29
CA ILE A 57 -13.07 0.01 -27.59
C ILE A 57 -13.07 1.25 -28.47
N MET A 58 -13.88 2.24 -28.11
CA MET A 58 -14.00 3.49 -28.85
C MET A 58 -12.82 4.41 -28.63
N ASP A 59 -12.29 4.47 -27.41
CA ASP A 59 -11.15 5.31 -27.07
C ASP A 59 -10.43 4.78 -25.80
N ILE A 60 -9.14 5.05 -25.70
CA ILE A 60 -8.32 4.73 -24.55
C ILE A 60 -7.71 6.02 -24.02
N VAL A 61 -8.32 6.59 -23.00
CA VAL A 61 -7.79 7.76 -22.29
C VAL A 61 -6.76 7.29 -21.26
N LYS A 62 -5.49 7.47 -21.59
CA LYS A 62 -4.41 7.20 -20.64
C LYS A 62 -4.31 8.36 -19.67
N ALA A 63 -4.24 8.07 -18.37
CA ALA A 63 -3.93 9.09 -17.37
C ALA A 63 -2.59 9.74 -17.72
N VAL A 64 -2.59 11.06 -17.88
CA VAL A 64 -1.38 11.84 -18.15
C VAL A 64 -0.71 12.11 -16.81
N GLY A 65 0.35 11.37 -16.51
CA GLY A 65 1.18 11.53 -15.33
C GLY A 65 1.80 10.19 -14.94
N ASN A 66 3.06 10.21 -14.54
CA ASN A 66 3.66 9.13 -13.77
C ASN A 66 2.99 9.15 -12.38
N VAL A 67 1.85 8.50 -12.22
CA VAL A 67 1.32 8.21 -10.89
C VAL A 67 2.30 7.19 -10.29
N GLU A 68 3.18 7.68 -9.43
CA GLU A 68 4.06 6.81 -8.66
C GLU A 68 3.19 5.79 -7.95
N ASN A 69 3.39 4.52 -8.26
CA ASN A 69 2.58 3.46 -7.70
C ASN A 69 3.04 3.16 -6.27
N ILE A 70 2.22 3.49 -5.29
CA ILE A 70 2.55 3.27 -3.86
C ILE A 70 2.88 1.80 -3.51
N MET A 71 2.50 0.84 -4.37
CA MET A 71 2.87 -0.57 -4.17
C MET A 71 4.36 -0.85 -4.40
N ASP A 72 5.05 0.03 -5.14
CA ASP A 72 6.48 -0.10 -5.43
C ASP A 72 7.36 0.67 -4.42
N ALA A 73 6.73 1.39 -3.48
CA ALA A 73 7.43 2.19 -2.48
C ALA A 73 8.20 1.30 -1.49
N LYS A 74 9.45 1.69 -1.21
CA LYS A 74 10.25 1.05 -0.14
C LYS A 74 9.85 1.54 1.25
N VAL A 75 9.49 2.81 1.33
CA VAL A 75 9.03 3.46 2.56
C VAL A 75 7.71 4.16 2.26
N LEU A 76 6.68 3.86 3.04
CA LEU A 76 5.38 4.52 2.96
C LEU A 76 5.10 5.33 4.22
N VAL A 77 4.78 6.60 4.01
CA VAL A 77 4.31 7.48 5.08
C VAL A 77 2.81 7.69 4.89
N SER A 78 2.02 6.97 5.66
CA SER A 78 0.57 6.91 5.51
C SER A 78 -0.14 7.80 6.52
N GLY A 79 -1.02 8.67 6.02
CA GLY A 79 -1.81 9.58 6.84
C GLY A 79 -3.26 9.12 7.02
N GLY A 80 -3.72 9.10 8.28
CA GLY A 80 -5.12 8.84 8.62
C GLY A 80 -5.92 10.10 8.86
N ARG A 81 -7.15 9.92 9.35
CA ARG A 81 -8.05 11.03 9.75
C ARG A 81 -7.40 11.95 10.80
N GLY A 82 -6.50 11.43 11.64
CA GLY A 82 -5.79 12.20 12.66
C GLY A 82 -4.89 13.31 12.10
N VAL A 83 -4.51 13.26 10.81
CA VAL A 83 -3.75 14.32 10.14
C VAL A 83 -4.54 15.64 10.08
N GLY A 84 -5.86 15.57 9.97
CA GLY A 84 -6.78 16.68 10.18
C GLY A 84 -7.08 17.54 8.96
N SER A 85 -6.18 17.67 8.00
CA SER A 85 -6.43 18.42 6.75
C SER A 85 -5.49 18.02 5.62
N ALA A 86 -5.82 18.41 4.38
CA ALA A 86 -4.98 18.18 3.20
C ALA A 86 -3.61 18.89 3.30
N GLU A 87 -3.58 20.09 3.87
CA GLU A 87 -2.36 20.89 4.04
C GLU A 87 -1.36 20.18 4.94
N ASN A 88 -1.84 19.49 5.98
CA ASN A 88 -1.00 18.77 6.92
C ASN A 88 -0.28 17.58 6.29
N PHE A 89 -0.74 17.08 5.14
CA PHE A 89 -0.01 16.05 4.38
C PHE A 89 1.36 16.53 3.87
N LYS A 90 1.60 17.86 3.89
CA LYS A 90 2.92 18.39 3.59
C LYS A 90 3.99 17.83 4.53
N MET A 91 3.72 17.76 5.84
CA MET A 91 4.71 17.21 6.79
C MET A 91 4.97 15.72 6.55
N LEU A 92 3.98 14.97 6.03
CA LEU A 92 4.16 13.57 5.66
C LEU A 92 5.04 13.44 4.40
N ARG A 93 4.86 14.34 3.44
CA ARG A 93 5.73 14.41 2.24
C ARG A 93 7.16 14.78 2.62
N ASP A 94 7.32 15.72 3.55
CA ASP A 94 8.64 16.13 4.07
C ASP A 94 9.35 14.96 4.77
N LEU A 95 8.61 14.13 5.53
CA LEU A 95 9.14 12.91 6.14
C LEU A 95 9.48 11.86 5.07
N ALA A 96 8.60 11.62 4.11
CA ALA A 96 8.82 10.65 3.03
C ALA A 96 10.07 11.02 2.20
N SER A 97 10.33 12.31 2.00
CA SER A 97 11.50 12.80 1.26
C SER A 97 12.84 12.49 1.93
N CYS A 98 12.86 12.14 3.21
CA CYS A 98 14.07 11.71 3.91
C CYS A 98 14.54 10.31 3.48
N PHE A 99 13.73 9.57 2.74
CA PHE A 99 14.01 8.20 2.34
C PHE A 99 14.07 8.08 0.81
N LYS A 100 15.05 7.35 0.30
CA LYS A 100 15.14 7.06 -1.13
C LYS A 100 14.00 6.11 -1.55
N GLY A 101 13.08 6.61 -2.39
CA GLY A 101 11.88 5.89 -2.79
C GLY A 101 10.78 5.94 -1.72
N GLY A 102 10.82 6.93 -0.84
CA GLY A 102 9.76 7.22 0.12
C GLY A 102 8.56 7.87 -0.57
N MET A 103 7.37 7.38 -0.31
CA MET A 103 6.11 7.88 -0.86
C MET A 103 5.09 8.13 0.24
N VAL A 104 4.09 8.95 -0.09
CA VAL A 104 2.97 9.22 0.80
C VAL A 104 1.77 8.37 0.38
N SER A 105 1.07 7.85 1.37
CA SER A 105 -0.20 7.15 1.19
C SER A 105 -1.23 7.62 2.22
N CYS A 106 -2.42 7.06 2.18
CA CYS A 106 -3.45 7.46 3.12
C CYS A 106 -4.46 6.35 3.43
N SER A 107 -5.21 6.55 4.50
CA SER A 107 -6.37 5.73 4.82
C SER A 107 -7.59 6.15 4.00
N ARG A 108 -8.60 5.28 3.94
CA ARG A 108 -9.90 5.56 3.32
C ARG A 108 -10.52 6.88 3.83
N ALA A 109 -10.44 7.15 5.13
CA ALA A 109 -11.00 8.37 5.71
C ALA A 109 -10.36 9.65 5.14
N ALA A 110 -9.08 9.64 4.79
CA ALA A 110 -8.43 10.78 4.15
C ALA A 110 -8.90 10.99 2.70
N VAL A 111 -9.19 9.90 1.98
CA VAL A 111 -9.79 9.98 0.62
C VAL A 111 -11.23 10.51 0.69
N GLU A 112 -12.05 10.00 1.61
CA GLU A 112 -13.43 10.45 1.81
C GLU A 112 -13.52 11.95 2.19
N ASN A 113 -12.50 12.47 2.89
CA ASN A 113 -12.38 13.90 3.16
C ASN A 113 -11.78 14.72 2.00
N GLY A 114 -11.44 14.09 0.87
CA GLY A 114 -10.87 14.76 -0.29
C GLY A 114 -9.44 15.27 -0.12
N TRP A 115 -8.67 14.73 0.85
CA TRP A 115 -7.29 15.17 1.10
C TRP A 115 -6.28 14.57 0.14
N LEU A 116 -6.52 13.33 -0.32
CA LEU A 116 -5.73 12.64 -1.34
C LEU A 116 -6.63 11.84 -2.26
N ALA A 117 -6.16 11.54 -3.47
CA ALA A 117 -6.86 10.70 -4.43
C ALA A 117 -6.86 9.23 -3.99
N GLN A 118 -7.83 8.46 -4.50
CA GLN A 118 -8.00 7.04 -4.17
C GLN A 118 -6.79 6.17 -4.55
N ASP A 119 -5.99 6.58 -5.51
CA ASP A 119 -4.75 5.89 -5.91
C ASP A 119 -3.72 5.81 -4.78
N TYR A 120 -3.81 6.67 -3.77
CA TYR A 120 -2.97 6.68 -2.57
C TYR A 120 -3.59 5.91 -1.39
N GLN A 121 -4.80 5.36 -1.56
CA GLN A 121 -5.48 4.66 -0.49
C GLN A 121 -4.86 3.28 -0.23
N VAL A 122 -4.50 3.02 1.03
CA VAL A 122 -4.11 1.71 1.54
C VAL A 122 -5.27 1.07 2.30
N GLY A 123 -5.49 -0.22 2.09
CA GLY A 123 -6.48 -1.02 2.78
C GLY A 123 -7.23 -1.97 1.86
N GLN A 124 -8.22 -2.65 2.40
CA GLN A 124 -9.00 -3.68 1.72
C GLN A 124 -9.69 -3.18 0.43
N THR A 125 -10.15 -1.93 0.42
CA THR A 125 -10.80 -1.28 -0.74
C THR A 125 -9.86 -0.36 -1.52
N GLY A 126 -8.60 -0.29 -1.13
CA GLY A 126 -7.52 0.43 -1.79
C GLY A 126 -6.45 -0.53 -2.28
N LYS A 127 -5.21 -0.08 -2.18
CA LYS A 127 -4.04 -0.90 -2.54
C LYS A 127 -3.54 -1.68 -1.33
N THR A 128 -3.11 -2.92 -1.57
CA THR A 128 -2.32 -3.69 -0.61
C THR A 128 -0.86 -3.39 -0.87
N VAL A 129 -0.12 -3.02 0.18
CA VAL A 129 1.27 -2.59 0.11
C VAL A 129 2.13 -3.42 1.07
N ARG A 130 3.41 -3.56 0.73
CA ARG A 130 4.39 -4.26 1.56
C ARG A 130 5.74 -3.55 1.50
N PRO A 131 5.83 -2.31 2.04
CA PRO A 131 7.08 -1.59 2.10
C PRO A 131 8.02 -2.19 3.16
N GLN A 132 9.29 -1.83 3.08
CA GLN A 132 10.26 -2.11 4.14
C GLN A 132 9.93 -1.36 5.43
N ILE A 133 9.39 -0.12 5.30
CA ILE A 133 8.94 0.67 6.46
C ILE A 133 7.59 1.30 6.13
N TYR A 134 6.65 1.09 7.03
CA TYR A 134 5.33 1.72 7.00
C TYR A 134 5.13 2.64 8.19
N PHE A 135 5.01 3.94 7.96
CA PHE A 135 4.63 4.90 8.97
C PHE A 135 3.11 5.07 8.99
N ALA A 136 2.46 4.67 10.08
CA ALA A 136 1.02 4.85 10.31
C ALA A 136 0.79 6.11 11.16
N ILE A 137 0.51 7.24 10.50
CA ILE A 137 0.43 8.56 11.16
C ILE A 137 -1.02 9.00 11.31
N GLY A 138 -1.51 9.07 12.55
CA GLY A 138 -2.90 9.44 12.84
C GLY A 138 -3.93 8.47 12.26
N ILE A 139 -3.55 7.20 12.15
CA ILE A 139 -4.40 6.08 11.69
C ILE A 139 -4.88 5.32 12.92
N SER A 140 -6.17 4.99 12.96
CA SER A 140 -6.77 4.27 14.09
C SER A 140 -6.44 2.78 14.15
N GLY A 141 -6.16 2.16 13.00
CA GLY A 141 -5.92 0.71 12.93
C GLY A 141 -7.18 -0.12 12.68
N ALA A 142 -8.18 0.43 11.99
CA ALA A 142 -9.32 -0.36 11.56
C ALA A 142 -8.85 -1.56 10.71
N ILE A 143 -9.45 -2.74 10.93
CA ILE A 143 -9.05 -4.01 10.32
C ILE A 143 -8.97 -3.91 8.79
N GLN A 144 -9.84 -3.09 8.16
CA GLN A 144 -9.83 -2.89 6.72
C GLN A 144 -8.60 -2.12 6.22
N HIS A 145 -7.99 -1.27 7.07
CA HIS A 145 -6.75 -0.59 6.76
C HIS A 145 -5.56 -1.51 7.00
N VAL A 146 -5.54 -2.17 8.15
CA VAL A 146 -4.50 -3.10 8.57
C VAL A 146 -4.30 -4.20 7.52
N ALA A 147 -5.39 -4.78 7.00
CA ALA A 147 -5.36 -5.78 5.92
C ALA A 147 -4.59 -5.36 4.66
N GLY A 148 -4.37 -4.06 4.47
CA GLY A 148 -3.62 -3.54 3.32
C GLY A 148 -2.15 -3.25 3.62
N MET A 149 -1.67 -3.38 4.88
CA MET A 149 -0.31 -2.98 5.22
C MET A 149 0.38 -3.86 6.27
N GLU A 150 -0.33 -4.79 6.91
CA GLU A 150 0.18 -5.63 7.99
C GLU A 150 1.41 -6.48 7.62
N GLU A 151 1.59 -6.76 6.32
CA GLU A 151 2.73 -7.52 5.79
C GLU A 151 3.98 -6.63 5.54
N SER A 152 3.99 -5.38 6.01
CA SER A 152 5.17 -4.50 5.96
C SER A 152 6.29 -5.07 6.83
N ASP A 153 7.56 -4.87 6.43
CA ASP A 153 8.70 -5.42 7.18
C ASP A 153 8.89 -4.72 8.54
N LEU A 154 8.51 -3.43 8.64
CA LEU A 154 8.55 -2.63 9.86
C LEU A 154 7.37 -1.64 9.87
N ILE A 155 6.60 -1.62 10.94
CA ILE A 155 5.45 -0.73 11.15
C ILE A 155 5.74 0.22 12.31
N ILE A 156 5.71 1.53 12.04
CA ILE A 156 5.90 2.58 13.02
C ILE A 156 4.60 3.39 13.12
N ALA A 157 3.94 3.35 14.28
CA ALA A 157 2.69 4.06 14.50
C ALA A 157 2.89 5.34 15.32
N ILE A 158 2.20 6.41 14.91
CA ILE A 158 2.12 7.67 15.65
C ILE A 158 0.65 8.02 15.82
N ASN A 159 0.16 7.99 17.06
CA ASN A 159 -1.22 8.35 17.39
C ASN A 159 -1.27 9.05 18.74
N LYS A 160 -2.23 9.97 18.92
CA LYS A 160 -2.49 10.61 20.21
C LYS A 160 -3.28 9.74 21.18
N ASP A 161 -4.01 8.77 20.64
CA ASP A 161 -4.83 7.81 21.37
C ASP A 161 -3.98 6.57 21.63
N GLU A 162 -3.67 6.33 22.91
CA GLU A 162 -2.84 5.19 23.35
C GLU A 162 -3.51 3.83 23.15
N ASP A 163 -4.85 3.83 23.14
CA ASP A 163 -5.67 2.63 22.94
C ASP A 163 -6.00 2.37 21.46
N ALA A 164 -5.40 3.13 20.53
CA ALA A 164 -5.66 2.94 19.11
C ALA A 164 -5.20 1.57 18.63
N PRO A 165 -6.07 0.75 17.99
CA PRO A 165 -5.75 -0.61 17.54
C PRO A 165 -4.54 -0.70 16.60
N ILE A 166 -4.10 0.42 16.02
CA ILE A 166 -2.89 0.43 15.18
C ILE A 166 -1.65 0.01 15.96
N PHE A 167 -1.63 0.22 17.28
CA PHE A 167 -0.51 -0.17 18.13
C PHE A 167 -0.42 -1.68 18.34
N ASP A 168 -1.51 -2.43 18.14
CA ASP A 168 -1.51 -3.90 18.24
C ASP A 168 -0.69 -4.55 17.11
N VAL A 169 -0.52 -3.84 15.98
CA VAL A 169 0.22 -4.33 14.81
C VAL A 169 1.52 -3.57 14.56
N ALA A 170 1.81 -2.54 15.34
CA ALA A 170 3.01 -1.73 15.20
C ALA A 170 4.20 -2.37 15.93
N ASP A 171 5.36 -2.38 15.26
CA ASP A 171 6.64 -2.75 15.91
C ASP A 171 7.12 -1.64 16.84
N TYR A 172 6.87 -0.37 16.48
CA TYR A 172 7.16 0.79 17.30
C TYR A 172 5.96 1.73 17.36
N GLY A 173 5.57 2.12 18.57
CA GLY A 173 4.49 3.05 18.84
C GLY A 173 4.98 4.34 19.51
N LEU A 174 4.56 5.48 18.99
CA LEU A 174 4.76 6.80 19.59
C LEU A 174 3.41 7.42 19.92
N VAL A 175 3.09 7.48 21.21
CA VAL A 175 1.86 8.12 21.69
C VAL A 175 2.08 9.62 21.82
N GLY A 176 1.34 10.43 21.04
CA GLY A 176 1.43 11.87 21.12
C GLY A 176 0.92 12.63 19.89
N ASP A 177 1.15 13.93 19.90
CA ASP A 177 0.71 14.82 18.82
C ASP A 177 1.63 14.68 17.61
N LEU A 178 1.07 14.14 16.54
CA LEU A 178 1.77 13.97 15.26
C LEU A 178 2.35 15.28 14.70
N LYS A 179 1.70 16.43 14.99
CA LYS A 179 2.19 17.76 14.53
C LYS A 179 3.47 18.18 15.23
N LYS A 180 3.80 17.57 16.37
CA LYS A 180 5.06 17.76 17.09
C LYS A 180 6.09 16.69 16.76
N ILE A 181 5.64 15.42 16.77
CA ILE A 181 6.52 14.26 16.59
C ILE A 181 7.07 14.19 15.15
N VAL A 182 6.20 14.32 14.14
CA VAL A 182 6.62 14.15 12.74
C VAL A 182 7.68 15.15 12.30
N PRO A 183 7.58 16.47 12.59
CA PRO A 183 8.63 17.42 12.28
C PRO A 183 9.95 17.14 13.01
N GLN A 184 9.91 16.73 14.28
CA GLN A 184 11.11 16.36 15.04
C GLN A 184 11.80 15.13 14.46
N LEU A 185 11.01 14.09 14.12
CA LEU A 185 11.53 12.90 13.45
C LEU A 185 12.15 13.24 12.09
N THR A 186 11.50 14.12 11.33
CA THR A 186 12.01 14.59 10.03
C THR A 186 13.34 15.33 10.18
N ALA A 187 13.47 16.18 11.20
CA ALA A 187 14.71 16.90 11.48
C ALA A 187 15.86 15.94 11.84
N ALA A 188 15.60 15.02 12.77
CA ALA A 188 16.59 14.02 13.19
C ALA A 188 17.05 13.12 12.03
N LEU A 189 16.13 12.72 11.13
CA LEU A 189 16.47 11.92 9.95
C LEU A 189 17.31 12.72 8.94
N LYS A 190 17.04 14.02 8.77
CA LYS A 190 17.84 14.87 7.88
C LYS A 190 19.26 15.05 8.40
N GLU A 191 19.44 15.22 9.71
CA GLU A 191 20.75 15.27 10.36
C GLU A 191 21.50 13.95 10.15
N ALA A 192 20.87 12.82 10.45
CA ALA A 192 21.49 11.50 10.27
C ALA A 192 21.88 11.21 8.80
N ASN A 193 21.06 11.65 7.83
CA ASN A 193 21.36 11.49 6.42
C ASN A 193 22.45 12.45 5.90
N ALA A 194 22.70 13.56 6.60
CA ALA A 194 23.78 14.49 6.25
C ALA A 194 25.16 13.98 6.70
N ASP A 195 25.17 13.11 7.71
CA ASP A 195 26.39 12.52 8.28
C ASP A 195 26.78 11.16 7.64
N ALA A 196 25.92 10.64 6.72
CA ALA A 196 26.09 9.35 6.06
C ALA A 196 26.56 9.50 4.60
#